data_e713ffeef5dca26736d95bfb945a6e18
#
_entry.id   e713ffeef5dca26736d95bfb945a6e18
#
_cell.length_a   1.000
_cell.length_b   1.000
_cell.length_c   1.000
_cell.angle_alpha   90.00
_cell.angle_beta   90.00
_cell.angle_gamma   90.00
#
_symmetry.space_group_name_H-M   'P 1'
#
loop_
_entity.id
_entity.type
_entity.pdbx_description
1 polymer ?
#
loop_
_entity_poly.entity_id
_entity_poly.type
_entity_poly.pdbx_seq_one_letter_code
_entity_poly.pdbx_strand_id
1 'polypeptide(L)'
;PLTEWLAKIWETESKIDAEYVYWGTKVACLEMIKTGTTTFNDQYWFSPYARKAAVEMGIRPVVSYVTLDHGNHEECERQKEQCIRTYEESLGLDDGGIFEIGIHAIYSTSEELILWATEFARKHGLKIHIHVSETAKEIADCKEQHGGLSPVEYLDRLGVLGPDVLAAHTLWLSDNDVEILGIRR
;
A
#
# COMPACT_ATOMS: atom_id res chain seq x y z
N PRO A 1 -12.48 -14.82 9.35
CA PRO A 1 -12.64 -13.47 8.84
C PRO A 1 -11.27 -12.79 8.69
N LEU A 2 -11.14 -11.80 7.78
CA LEU A 2 -9.87 -11.08 7.52
C LEU A 2 -9.27 -10.49 8.81
N THR A 3 -10.09 -9.85 9.62
CA THR A 3 -9.66 -9.20 10.88
C THR A 3 -9.04 -10.17 11.89
N GLU A 4 -9.56 -11.39 12.02
CA GLU A 4 -8.97 -12.41 12.90
C GLU A 4 -7.64 -12.95 12.36
N TRP A 5 -7.57 -13.08 11.04
CA TRP A 5 -6.33 -13.48 10.36
C TRP A 5 -5.25 -12.40 10.52
N LEU A 6 -5.59 -11.14 10.25
CA LEU A 6 -4.68 -9.99 10.43
C LEU A 6 -4.15 -9.91 11.86
N ALA A 7 -5.01 -10.08 12.88
CA ALA A 7 -4.56 -10.03 14.27
C ALA A 7 -3.49 -11.09 14.60
N LYS A 8 -3.61 -12.29 14.03
CA LYS A 8 -2.59 -13.35 14.18
C LYS A 8 -1.32 -13.06 13.38
N ILE A 9 -1.46 -12.48 12.19
CA ILE A 9 -0.32 -12.10 11.36
C ILE A 9 0.47 -10.99 12.05
N TRP A 10 -0.18 -9.94 12.54
CA TRP A 10 0.49 -8.82 13.23
C TRP A 10 1.26 -9.28 14.49
N GLU A 11 0.77 -10.29 15.22
CA GLU A 11 1.55 -10.89 16.31
C GLU A 11 2.87 -11.50 15.82
N THR A 12 2.86 -12.11 14.64
CA THR A 12 4.07 -12.65 14.01
C THR A 12 4.94 -11.54 13.43
N GLU A 13 4.34 -10.58 12.74
CA GLU A 13 5.03 -9.45 12.10
C GLU A 13 5.73 -8.53 13.10
N SER A 14 5.22 -8.46 14.35
CA SER A 14 5.90 -7.73 15.42
C SER A 14 7.30 -8.28 15.76
N LYS A 15 7.65 -9.47 15.27
CA LYS A 15 8.90 -10.18 15.55
C LYS A 15 9.82 -10.30 14.33
N ILE A 16 9.33 -9.89 13.14
CA ILE A 16 10.15 -9.95 11.93
C ILE A 16 11.10 -8.77 11.87
N ASP A 17 12.18 -8.97 11.15
CA ASP A 17 13.19 -7.96 10.88
C ASP A 17 13.53 -7.89 9.38
N ALA A 18 14.46 -7.03 9.04
CA ALA A 18 14.90 -6.82 7.68
C ALA A 18 15.50 -8.08 7.03
N GLU A 19 16.21 -8.90 7.80
CA GLU A 19 16.80 -10.15 7.31
C GLU A 19 15.71 -11.17 6.97
N TYR A 20 14.69 -11.28 7.81
CA TYR A 20 13.53 -12.13 7.55
C TYR A 20 12.83 -11.75 6.24
N VAL A 21 12.56 -10.45 6.04
CA VAL A 21 11.93 -9.96 4.80
C VAL A 21 12.81 -10.21 3.59
N TYR A 22 14.12 -9.97 3.69
CA TYR A 22 15.06 -10.23 2.61
C TYR A 22 15.04 -11.71 2.15
N TRP A 23 15.14 -12.65 3.07
CA TRP A 23 15.14 -14.08 2.73
C TRP A 23 13.75 -14.56 2.29
N GLY A 24 12.68 -14.09 2.93
CA GLY A 24 11.30 -14.38 2.51
C GLY A 24 11.02 -13.92 1.08
N THR A 25 11.47 -12.71 0.74
CA THR A 25 11.36 -12.20 -0.63
C THR A 25 12.16 -13.04 -1.62
N LYS A 26 13.36 -13.51 -1.27
CA LYS A 26 14.13 -14.41 -2.16
C LYS A 26 13.39 -15.71 -2.43
N VAL A 27 12.76 -16.31 -1.43
CA VAL A 27 11.95 -17.51 -1.61
C VAL A 27 10.75 -17.24 -2.52
N ALA A 28 10.03 -16.15 -2.29
CA ALA A 28 8.93 -15.73 -3.14
C ALA A 28 9.39 -15.48 -4.59
N CYS A 29 10.52 -14.81 -4.80
CA CYS A 29 11.10 -14.59 -6.12
C CYS A 29 11.44 -15.92 -6.83
N LEU A 30 11.93 -16.92 -6.11
CA LEU A 30 12.20 -18.23 -6.69
C LEU A 30 10.92 -18.91 -7.22
N GLU A 31 9.82 -18.80 -6.49
CA GLU A 31 8.51 -19.30 -6.94
C GLU A 31 7.99 -18.49 -8.13
N MET A 32 8.10 -17.16 -8.07
CA MET A 32 7.71 -16.26 -9.16
C MET A 32 8.47 -16.58 -10.46
N ILE A 33 9.78 -16.78 -10.41
CA ILE A 33 10.60 -17.15 -11.58
C ILE A 33 10.10 -18.45 -12.19
N LYS A 34 9.83 -19.47 -11.36
CA LYS A 34 9.34 -20.79 -11.82
C LYS A 34 7.97 -20.70 -12.51
N THR A 35 7.16 -19.73 -12.16
CA THR A 35 5.81 -19.51 -12.71
C THR A 35 5.77 -18.44 -13.81
N GLY A 36 6.91 -17.85 -14.17
CA GLY A 36 7.04 -16.87 -15.25
C GLY A 36 6.70 -15.45 -14.87
N THR A 37 6.60 -15.13 -13.57
CA THR A 37 6.41 -13.77 -13.08
C THR A 37 7.70 -12.98 -13.21
N THR A 38 7.65 -11.80 -13.83
CA THR A 38 8.81 -10.94 -14.08
C THR A 38 8.80 -9.64 -13.29
N THR A 39 7.65 -9.28 -12.76
CA THR A 39 7.43 -8.05 -11.99
C THR A 39 6.38 -8.33 -10.92
N PHE A 40 6.56 -7.79 -9.73
CA PHE A 40 5.55 -7.81 -8.67
C PHE A 40 5.41 -6.43 -8.03
N ASN A 41 4.24 -6.19 -7.43
CA ASN A 41 3.98 -5.04 -6.58
C ASN A 41 3.83 -5.52 -5.14
N ASP A 42 4.55 -4.87 -4.22
CA ASP A 42 4.62 -5.24 -2.81
C ASP A 42 4.35 -4.04 -1.90
N GLN A 43 3.43 -4.25 -0.98
CA GLN A 43 3.14 -3.29 0.09
C GLN A 43 3.41 -3.98 1.43
N TYR A 44 4.64 -3.86 1.92
CA TYR A 44 5.07 -4.55 3.13
C TYR A 44 6.13 -3.78 3.93
N TRP A 45 6.46 -4.31 5.09
CA TRP A 45 7.51 -3.79 5.96
C TRP A 45 8.89 -4.00 5.36
N PHE A 46 9.85 -3.15 5.73
CA PHE A 46 11.26 -3.27 5.30
C PHE A 46 11.42 -3.30 3.77
N SER A 47 10.62 -2.53 3.04
CA SER A 47 10.61 -2.50 1.56
C SER A 47 11.98 -2.34 0.88
N PRO A 48 12.99 -1.62 1.43
CA PRO A 48 14.34 -1.58 0.85
C PRO A 48 15.00 -2.97 0.78
N TYR A 49 14.73 -3.85 1.74
CA TYR A 49 15.29 -5.20 1.77
C TYR A 49 14.54 -6.15 0.82
N ALA A 50 13.23 -5.98 0.68
CA ALA A 50 12.45 -6.67 -0.36
C ALA A 50 12.95 -6.27 -1.76
N ARG A 51 13.15 -4.97 -2.01
CA ARG A 51 13.72 -4.46 -3.26
C ARG A 51 15.06 -5.08 -3.56
N LYS A 52 16.01 -5.02 -2.61
CA LYS A 52 17.34 -5.61 -2.76
C LYS A 52 17.28 -7.10 -3.11
N ALA A 53 16.49 -7.87 -2.38
CA ALA A 53 16.34 -9.31 -2.61
C ALA A 53 15.80 -9.61 -4.02
N ALA A 54 14.78 -8.89 -4.47
CA ALA A 54 14.17 -9.09 -5.77
C ALA A 54 15.10 -8.72 -6.93
N VAL A 55 15.81 -7.60 -6.81
CA VAL A 55 16.81 -7.18 -7.81
C VAL A 55 17.93 -8.21 -7.95
N GLU A 56 18.47 -8.72 -6.84
CA GLU A 56 19.47 -9.79 -6.84
C GLU A 56 18.96 -11.09 -7.48
N MET A 57 17.66 -11.35 -7.41
CA MET A 57 17.01 -12.50 -8.05
C MET A 57 16.63 -12.25 -9.52
N GLY A 58 16.80 -11.04 -10.04
CA GLY A 58 16.50 -10.68 -11.42
C GLY A 58 15.01 -10.43 -11.70
N ILE A 59 14.19 -10.19 -10.69
CA ILE A 59 12.78 -9.77 -10.82
C ILE A 59 12.70 -8.27 -10.61
N ARG A 60 11.83 -7.62 -11.37
CA ARG A 60 11.55 -6.18 -11.20
C ARG A 60 10.60 -5.95 -10.02
N PRO A 61 11.05 -5.37 -8.90
CA PRO A 61 10.17 -5.03 -7.79
C PRO A 61 9.54 -3.65 -8.00
N VAL A 62 8.26 -3.54 -7.69
CA VAL A 62 7.59 -2.29 -7.35
C VAL A 62 7.30 -2.39 -5.85
N VAL A 63 7.96 -1.58 -5.04
CA VAL A 63 7.86 -1.67 -3.58
C VAL A 63 7.37 -0.38 -2.98
N SER A 64 6.48 -0.47 -2.01
CA SER A 64 5.95 0.68 -1.30
C SER A 64 6.42 0.72 0.16
N TYR A 65 6.58 1.94 0.68
CA TYR A 65 6.53 2.14 2.13
C TYR A 65 5.06 2.18 2.55
N VAL A 66 4.64 1.22 3.37
CA VAL A 66 3.25 1.14 3.84
C VAL A 66 3.01 2.14 4.97
N THR A 67 2.04 3.04 4.80
CA THR A 67 1.62 4.00 5.82
C THR A 67 0.34 3.52 6.51
N LEU A 68 0.35 3.51 7.84
CA LEU A 68 -0.82 3.28 8.70
C LEU A 68 -0.55 3.83 10.10
N ASP A 69 -1.55 4.43 10.72
CA ASP A 69 -1.42 5.10 12.02
C ASP A 69 -2.55 4.79 13.00
N HIS A 70 -3.57 4.05 12.54
CA HIS A 70 -4.77 3.73 13.32
C HIS A 70 -5.40 4.96 14.02
N GLY A 71 -5.28 6.15 13.40
CA GLY A 71 -5.78 7.41 13.96
C GLY A 71 -4.95 7.96 15.11
N ASN A 72 -3.73 7.46 15.33
CA ASN A 72 -2.80 7.98 16.33
C ASN A 72 -1.91 9.06 15.72
N HIS A 73 -2.00 10.28 16.22
CA HIS A 73 -1.27 11.43 15.68
C HIS A 73 0.26 11.29 15.80
N GLU A 74 0.77 10.78 16.92
CA GLU A 74 2.22 10.56 17.10
C GLU A 74 2.75 9.52 16.09
N GLU A 75 1.97 8.46 15.89
CA GLU A 75 2.27 7.45 14.88
C GLU A 75 2.18 8.04 13.46
N CYS A 76 1.21 8.91 13.18
CA CYS A 76 1.10 9.61 11.90
C CYS A 76 2.39 10.36 11.56
N GLU A 77 2.92 11.17 12.49
CA GLU A 77 4.16 11.93 12.28
C GLU A 77 5.37 10.98 12.09
N ARG A 78 5.45 9.92 12.87
CA ARG A 78 6.49 8.91 12.72
C ARG A 78 6.44 8.23 11.34
N GLN A 79 5.25 7.92 10.85
CA GLN A 79 5.05 7.31 9.53
C GLN A 79 5.48 8.26 8.40
N LYS A 80 5.16 9.55 8.51
CA LYS A 80 5.60 10.57 7.55
C LYS A 80 7.13 10.65 7.49
N GLU A 81 7.80 10.73 8.64
CA GLU A 81 9.27 10.79 8.71
C GLU A 81 9.93 9.55 8.11
N GLN A 82 9.44 8.37 8.45
CA GLN A 82 10.00 7.12 7.93
C GLN A 82 9.77 6.95 6.44
N CYS A 83 8.58 7.35 5.94
CA CYS A 83 8.27 7.34 4.52
C CYS A 83 9.23 8.24 3.73
N ILE A 84 9.47 9.47 4.21
CA ILE A 84 10.43 10.41 3.60
C ILE A 84 11.81 9.78 3.54
N ARG A 85 12.29 9.24 4.66
CA ARG A 85 13.62 8.60 4.74
C ARG A 85 13.76 7.44 3.75
N THR A 86 12.75 6.55 3.69
CA THR A 86 12.77 5.41 2.78
C THR A 86 12.74 5.86 1.31
N TYR A 87 11.99 6.92 1.01
CA TYR A 87 12.01 7.54 -0.30
C TYR A 87 13.40 8.10 -0.66
N GLU A 88 14.02 8.86 0.24
CA GLU A 88 15.36 9.43 0.03
C GLU A 88 16.42 8.33 -0.19
N GLU A 89 16.35 7.23 0.56
CA GLU A 89 17.20 6.05 0.38
C GLU A 89 16.97 5.36 -0.98
N SER A 90 15.80 5.52 -1.58
CA SER A 90 15.47 4.97 -2.89
C SER A 90 15.99 5.82 -4.06
N LEU A 91 16.32 7.08 -3.81
CA LEU A 91 16.80 8.00 -4.85
C LEU A 91 18.17 7.57 -5.39
N GLY A 92 18.30 7.63 -6.69
CA GLY A 92 19.57 7.33 -7.37
C GLY A 92 19.88 5.83 -7.48
N LEU A 93 18.99 4.94 -7.05
CA LEU A 93 19.12 3.51 -7.30
C LEU A 93 18.75 3.21 -8.75
N ASP A 94 19.75 2.87 -9.58
CA ASP A 94 19.57 2.43 -10.98
C ASP A 94 19.61 0.90 -11.06
N ASP A 95 18.68 0.27 -10.34
CA ASP A 95 18.61 -1.19 -10.22
C ASP A 95 17.36 -1.81 -10.89
N GLY A 96 16.55 -0.97 -11.57
CA GLY A 96 15.31 -1.36 -12.23
C GLY A 96 14.11 -1.54 -11.27
N GLY A 97 14.29 -1.36 -9.96
CA GLY A 97 13.21 -1.34 -8.98
C GLY A 97 12.49 0.00 -8.96
N ILE A 98 11.21 -0.02 -8.65
CA ILE A 98 10.36 1.16 -8.56
C ILE A 98 9.92 1.34 -7.10
N PHE A 99 9.97 2.58 -6.61
CA PHE A 99 9.41 2.96 -5.32
C PHE A 99 8.07 3.67 -5.51
N GLU A 100 7.11 3.34 -4.66
CA GLU A 100 5.80 3.98 -4.60
C GLU A 100 5.38 4.23 -3.15
N ILE A 101 4.30 4.97 -2.94
CA ILE A 101 3.72 5.20 -1.61
C ILE A 101 2.62 4.19 -1.37
N GLY A 102 2.71 3.46 -0.26
CA GLY A 102 1.67 2.55 0.20
C GLY A 102 0.76 3.23 1.23
N ILE A 103 -0.54 3.28 0.96
CA ILE A 103 -1.57 3.59 1.95
C ILE A 103 -2.23 2.25 2.28
N HIS A 104 -2.13 1.78 3.54
CA HIS A 104 -2.65 0.45 3.84
C HIS A 104 -4.12 0.32 3.45
N ALA A 105 -5.00 0.99 4.16
CA ALA A 105 -6.44 1.04 3.84
C ALA A 105 -7.11 2.17 4.63
N ILE A 106 -8.32 2.57 4.23
CA ILE A 106 -9.08 3.63 4.90
C ILE A 106 -9.42 3.34 6.37
N TYR A 107 -9.46 2.08 6.77
CA TYR A 107 -9.79 1.66 8.15
C TYR A 107 -8.57 1.63 9.09
N SER A 108 -7.37 1.76 8.58
CA SER A 108 -6.12 1.70 9.34
C SER A 108 -5.25 2.94 9.18
N THR A 109 -5.64 3.85 8.27
CA THR A 109 -4.88 5.06 7.96
C THR A 109 -5.80 6.26 8.13
N SER A 110 -5.40 7.23 8.96
CA SER A 110 -6.17 8.44 9.18
C SER A 110 -6.32 9.28 7.90
N GLU A 111 -7.37 10.09 7.82
CA GLU A 111 -7.57 11.03 6.72
C GLU A 111 -6.37 11.97 6.55
N GLU A 112 -5.79 12.43 7.67
CA GLU A 112 -4.58 13.26 7.67
C GLU A 112 -3.42 12.56 6.93
N LEU A 113 -3.14 11.31 7.28
CA LEU A 113 -2.04 10.56 6.68
C LEU A 113 -2.33 10.17 5.22
N ILE A 114 -3.58 9.85 4.88
CA ILE A 114 -4.02 9.60 3.49
C ILE A 114 -3.76 10.81 2.61
N LEU A 115 -4.19 12.00 3.07
CA LEU A 115 -4.02 13.26 2.32
C LEU A 115 -2.54 13.61 2.17
N TRP A 116 -1.77 13.51 3.25
CA TRP A 116 -0.34 13.76 3.22
C TRP A 116 0.39 12.80 2.25
N ALA A 117 0.10 11.50 2.32
CA ALA A 117 0.72 10.48 1.47
C ALA A 117 0.39 10.73 -0.02
N THR A 118 -0.85 11.13 -0.31
CA THR A 118 -1.30 11.47 -1.66
C THR A 118 -0.57 12.71 -2.20
N GLU A 119 -0.48 13.77 -1.39
CA GLU A 119 0.23 15.00 -1.77
C GLU A 119 1.73 14.73 -1.97
N PHE A 120 2.34 13.99 -1.04
CA PHE A 120 3.75 13.61 -1.13
C PHE A 120 4.04 12.79 -2.41
N ALA A 121 3.23 11.78 -2.70
CA ALA A 121 3.38 10.97 -3.90
C ALA A 121 3.33 11.84 -5.17
N ARG A 122 2.32 12.69 -5.31
CA ARG A 122 2.14 13.55 -6.48
C ARG A 122 3.23 14.59 -6.64
N LYS A 123 3.67 15.20 -5.53
CA LYS A 123 4.79 16.14 -5.52
C LYS A 123 6.07 15.53 -6.06
N HIS A 124 6.28 14.24 -5.82
CA HIS A 124 7.49 13.52 -6.22
C HIS A 124 7.30 12.62 -7.46
N GLY A 125 6.12 12.67 -8.11
CA GLY A 125 5.81 11.87 -9.29
C GLY A 125 5.75 10.36 -9.05
N LEU A 126 5.42 9.97 -7.81
CA LEU A 126 5.30 8.57 -7.39
C LEU A 126 3.89 8.04 -7.63
N LYS A 127 3.78 6.73 -7.73
CA LYS A 127 2.49 6.03 -7.70
C LYS A 127 2.05 5.79 -6.26
N ILE A 128 0.74 5.52 -6.10
CA ILE A 128 0.11 5.19 -4.82
C ILE A 128 -0.46 3.78 -4.93
N HIS A 129 -0.18 2.94 -3.94
CA HIS A 129 -0.79 1.64 -3.78
C HIS A 129 -1.69 1.65 -2.54
N ILE A 130 -2.96 1.28 -2.68
CA ILE A 130 -3.95 1.26 -1.60
C ILE A 130 -4.89 0.07 -1.74
N HIS A 131 -5.26 -0.60 -0.62
CA HIS A 131 -6.32 -1.60 -0.60
C HIS A 131 -7.69 -0.90 -0.52
N VAL A 132 -8.61 -1.28 -1.41
CA VAL A 132 -9.91 -0.61 -1.54
C VAL A 132 -11.03 -1.65 -1.71
N SER A 133 -12.07 -1.52 -0.91
CA SER A 133 -13.30 -2.32 -1.05
C SER A 133 -13.03 -3.84 -1.03
N GLU A 134 -12.13 -4.28 -0.16
CA GLU A 134 -11.73 -5.69 -0.05
C GLU A 134 -12.83 -6.55 0.59
N THR A 135 -13.55 -6.03 1.58
CA THR A 135 -14.54 -6.78 2.34
C THR A 135 -15.88 -6.06 2.47
N ALA A 136 -16.97 -6.82 2.60
CA ALA A 136 -18.28 -6.26 2.90
C ALA A 136 -18.29 -5.47 4.23
N LYS A 137 -17.45 -5.87 5.20
CA LYS A 137 -17.31 -5.15 6.47
C LYS A 137 -16.70 -3.77 6.26
N GLU A 138 -15.67 -3.65 5.46
CA GLU A 138 -15.07 -2.35 5.10
C GLU A 138 -16.11 -1.39 4.51
N ILE A 139 -16.97 -1.89 3.60
CA ILE A 139 -18.03 -1.09 3.02
C ILE A 139 -19.03 -0.61 4.09
N ALA A 140 -19.47 -1.51 4.98
CA ALA A 140 -20.41 -1.17 6.03
C ALA A 140 -19.85 -0.13 7.01
N ASP A 141 -18.62 -0.37 7.48
CA ASP A 141 -17.91 0.53 8.41
C ASP A 141 -17.65 1.92 7.77
N CYS A 142 -17.24 1.95 6.51
CA CYS A 142 -17.00 3.19 5.80
C CYS A 142 -18.31 4.02 5.65
N LYS A 143 -19.39 3.37 5.28
CA LYS A 143 -20.70 4.03 5.16
C LYS A 143 -21.19 4.59 6.50
N GLU A 144 -20.98 3.87 7.59
CA GLU A 144 -21.34 4.33 8.94
C GLU A 144 -20.51 5.56 9.35
N GLN A 145 -19.20 5.54 9.10
CA GLN A 145 -18.26 6.57 9.55
C GLN A 145 -18.23 7.80 8.65
N HIS A 146 -18.51 7.64 7.35
CA HIS A 146 -18.35 8.69 6.35
C HIS A 146 -19.66 9.12 5.67
N GLY A 147 -20.79 9.06 6.41
CA GLY A 147 -22.07 9.62 5.96
C GLY A 147 -22.68 8.91 4.76
N GLY A 148 -22.55 7.59 4.70
CA GLY A 148 -23.13 6.73 3.67
C GLY A 148 -22.24 6.48 2.46
N LEU A 149 -21.05 7.05 2.40
CA LEU A 149 -20.12 6.88 1.28
C LEU A 149 -19.46 5.48 1.29
N SER A 150 -19.30 4.92 0.10
CA SER A 150 -18.44 3.76 -0.09
C SER A 150 -16.94 4.16 0.04
N PRO A 151 -16.02 3.19 0.20
CA PRO A 151 -14.59 3.48 0.18
C PRO A 151 -14.12 4.23 -1.09
N VAL A 152 -14.65 3.87 -2.25
CA VAL A 152 -14.35 4.53 -3.52
C VAL A 152 -14.86 5.97 -3.51
N GLU A 153 -16.12 6.20 -3.13
CA GLU A 153 -16.71 7.54 -3.04
C GLU A 153 -15.97 8.42 -2.02
N TYR A 154 -15.55 7.83 -0.90
CA TYR A 154 -14.79 8.54 0.12
C TYR A 154 -13.41 8.97 -0.39
N LEU A 155 -12.66 8.06 -1.00
CA LEU A 155 -11.35 8.36 -1.60
C LEU A 155 -11.46 9.34 -2.77
N ASP A 156 -12.53 9.26 -3.56
CA ASP A 156 -12.80 10.24 -4.63
C ASP A 156 -13.06 11.64 -4.06
N ARG A 157 -13.88 11.73 -3.00
CA ARG A 157 -14.13 12.99 -2.28
C ARG A 157 -12.85 13.61 -1.72
N LEU A 158 -11.92 12.80 -1.23
CA LEU A 158 -10.61 13.24 -0.75
C LEU A 158 -9.65 13.61 -1.88
N GLY A 159 -10.01 13.34 -3.13
CA GLY A 159 -9.15 13.60 -4.28
C GLY A 159 -7.96 12.63 -4.39
N VAL A 160 -8.05 11.46 -3.76
CA VAL A 160 -7.00 10.43 -3.80
C VAL A 160 -6.96 9.73 -5.16
N LEU A 161 -8.14 9.37 -5.71
CA LEU A 161 -8.23 8.57 -6.93
C LEU A 161 -7.69 9.32 -8.15
N GLY A 162 -6.93 8.60 -8.99
CA GLY A 162 -6.33 9.13 -10.20
C GLY A 162 -5.53 8.06 -10.96
N PRO A 163 -4.98 8.39 -12.15
CA PRO A 163 -4.19 7.45 -12.96
C PRO A 163 -2.86 7.07 -12.34
N ASP A 164 -2.53 7.68 -11.21
CA ASP A 164 -1.37 7.41 -10.38
C ASP A 164 -1.65 6.39 -9.26
N VAL A 165 -2.89 5.88 -9.14
CA VAL A 165 -3.32 5.00 -8.06
C VAL A 165 -3.51 3.56 -8.53
N LEU A 166 -2.88 2.62 -7.83
CA LEU A 166 -3.15 1.20 -7.88
C LEU A 166 -4.10 0.85 -6.74
N ALA A 167 -5.37 0.64 -7.05
CA ALA A 167 -6.39 0.20 -6.11
C ALA A 167 -6.43 -1.33 -6.08
N ALA A 168 -5.85 -1.93 -5.04
CA ALA A 168 -5.87 -3.37 -4.86
C ALA A 168 -7.25 -3.85 -4.40
N HIS A 169 -7.59 -5.09 -4.73
CA HIS A 169 -8.85 -5.78 -4.47
C HIS A 169 -10.03 -5.28 -5.30
N THR A 170 -10.66 -4.16 -4.94
CA THR A 170 -11.85 -3.62 -5.63
C THR A 170 -12.95 -4.66 -5.85
N LEU A 171 -13.25 -5.46 -4.81
CA LEU A 171 -14.15 -6.60 -4.89
C LEU A 171 -15.61 -6.23 -4.62
N TRP A 172 -15.84 -5.36 -3.64
CA TRP A 172 -17.19 -4.98 -3.20
C TRP A 172 -17.54 -3.59 -3.72
N LEU A 173 -17.88 -3.53 -5.01
CA LEU A 173 -18.18 -2.28 -5.71
C LEU A 173 -19.67 -2.16 -6.04
N SER A 174 -20.22 -0.97 -5.92
CA SER A 174 -21.49 -0.56 -6.52
C SER A 174 -21.28 -0.14 -7.98
N ASP A 175 -22.37 0.00 -8.75
CA ASP A 175 -22.31 0.53 -10.12
C ASP A 175 -21.71 1.94 -10.14
N ASN A 176 -22.01 2.77 -9.13
CA ASN A 176 -21.44 4.10 -8.97
C ASN A 176 -19.93 4.07 -8.73
N ASP A 177 -19.44 3.13 -7.90
CA ASP A 177 -18.01 2.95 -7.67
C ASP A 177 -17.27 2.60 -8.97
N VAL A 178 -17.86 1.72 -9.79
CA VAL A 178 -17.29 1.34 -11.10
C VAL A 178 -17.23 2.53 -12.04
N GLU A 179 -18.28 3.38 -12.06
CA GLU A 179 -18.30 4.60 -12.85
C GLU A 179 -17.20 5.59 -12.40
N ILE A 180 -17.08 5.84 -11.09
CA ILE A 180 -16.05 6.71 -10.54
C ILE A 180 -14.65 6.22 -10.93
N LEU A 181 -14.35 4.94 -10.70
CA LEU A 181 -13.06 4.35 -11.05
C LEU A 181 -12.80 4.44 -12.57
N GLY A 182 -13.84 4.27 -13.39
CA GLY A 182 -13.75 4.43 -14.85
C GLY A 182 -13.39 5.84 -15.30
N ILE A 183 -13.83 6.87 -14.58
CA ILE A 183 -13.54 8.29 -14.86
C ILE A 183 -12.13 8.68 -14.38
N ARG A 184 -11.68 8.13 -13.27
CA ARG A 184 -10.41 8.51 -12.60
C ARG A 184 -9.15 7.80 -13.12
N ARG A 185 -9.30 6.79 -13.98
CA ARG A 185 -8.18 6.04 -14.60
C ARG A 185 -7.39 6.86 -15.65
#